data_98271b323a0b03bdd7bebaa9a20b628a
#
_entry.id   98271b323a0b03bdd7bebaa9a20b628a
#
_cell.length_a   1.000
_cell.length_b   1.000
_cell.length_c   1.000
_cell.angle_alpha   90.00
_cell.angle_beta   90.00
_cell.angle_gamma   90.00
#
_symmetry.space_group_name_H-M   'P 1'
#
loop_
_entity.id
_entity.type
_entity.pdbx_description
1 polymer ?
#
loop_
_entity_poly.entity_id
_entity_poly.type
_entity_poly.pdbx_seq_one_letter_code
_entity_poly.pdbx_strand_id
1 'polypeptide(L)'
;MNKRTLKNDFLQIEYLTDSLRIMGLIPAGKPNLLADISHIPPIATPYGDFHFRGGHRLWHSPEAMPRSYIPDDDISITDLPDGVILEAKTEPGANIRKRIEIRLAADKPSVTLIHTLINDGMWQVELAPWAITQFRLGGTAILPMPVGNADAAGLLHNRQVSLWPYTRINDSRVKWDDQFVLFKADAMLPPFKIGYFNSTGWLAYWVDGILFRKTFDVLAGLPHPDNNCNAEMYCGDQFIELESVAPLTKLLPGASVSHTETWDILAGLDSLPEEIRQALSA
;
A
#
# COMPACT_ATOMS: atom_id res chain seq x y z
N MET A 1 -5.09 13.86 16.93
CA MET A 1 -5.75 12.85 16.05
C MET A 1 -6.54 11.90 16.93
N ASN A 2 -7.85 11.83 16.71
CA ASN A 2 -8.73 10.91 17.43
C ASN A 2 -8.69 9.55 16.73
N LYS A 3 -8.51 8.47 17.52
CA LYS A 3 -8.41 7.10 16.99
C LYS A 3 -9.49 6.20 17.58
N ARG A 4 -9.96 5.25 16.77
CA ARG A 4 -10.72 4.07 17.21
C ARG A 4 -9.93 2.80 16.89
N THR A 5 -10.31 1.69 17.52
CA THR A 5 -9.56 0.43 17.45
C THR A 5 -10.48 -0.73 17.12
N LEU A 6 -10.06 -1.59 16.19
CA LEU A 6 -10.51 -2.96 16.04
C LEU A 6 -9.45 -3.86 16.63
N LYS A 7 -9.84 -4.91 17.36
CA LYS A 7 -8.90 -5.79 18.04
C LYS A 7 -9.42 -7.22 18.13
N ASN A 8 -8.51 -8.19 17.92
CA ASN A 8 -8.67 -9.58 18.28
C ASN A 8 -7.51 -10.00 19.23
N ASP A 9 -7.33 -11.29 19.51
CA ASP A 9 -6.26 -11.78 20.39
C ASP A 9 -4.85 -11.64 19.78
N PHE A 10 -4.74 -11.43 18.48
CA PHE A 10 -3.49 -11.45 17.73
C PHE A 10 -3.06 -10.07 17.23
N LEU A 11 -4.01 -9.17 16.97
CA LEU A 11 -3.76 -7.96 16.20
C LEU A 11 -4.69 -6.83 16.65
N GLN A 12 -4.14 -5.60 16.68
CA GLN A 12 -4.88 -4.35 16.86
C GLN A 12 -4.69 -3.46 15.63
N ILE A 13 -5.80 -2.98 15.09
CA ILE A 13 -5.84 -1.99 14.01
C ILE A 13 -6.36 -0.68 14.59
N GLU A 14 -5.59 0.41 14.45
CA GLU A 14 -6.03 1.76 14.81
C GLU A 14 -6.32 2.58 13.56
N TYR A 15 -7.48 3.22 13.53
CA TYR A 15 -7.88 4.12 12.44
C TYR A 15 -8.34 5.47 12.98
N LEU A 16 -8.19 6.52 12.17
CA LEU A 16 -8.62 7.86 12.54
C LEU A 16 -10.13 8.00 12.43
N THR A 17 -10.70 8.87 13.25
CA THR A 17 -12.14 9.18 13.21
C THR A 17 -12.45 10.46 12.42
N ASP A 18 -11.41 11.15 12.01
CA ASP A 18 -11.48 12.46 11.33
C ASP A 18 -10.73 12.46 9.97
N SER A 19 -10.17 11.35 9.56
CA SER A 19 -9.46 11.22 8.28
C SER A 19 -9.46 9.78 7.79
N LEU A 20 -9.42 9.58 6.47
CA LEU A 20 -9.43 8.25 5.84
C LEU A 20 -8.06 7.57 5.98
N ARG A 21 -7.67 7.19 7.22
CA ARG A 21 -6.35 6.65 7.55
C ARG A 21 -6.41 5.48 8.54
N ILE A 22 -5.57 4.48 8.31
CA ILE A 22 -5.22 3.46 9.30
C ILE A 22 -3.84 3.82 9.84
N MET A 23 -3.74 4.09 11.16
CA MET A 23 -2.50 4.56 11.79
C MET A 23 -1.81 3.51 12.64
N GLY A 24 -2.48 2.39 12.92
CA GLY A 24 -1.91 1.31 13.72
C GLY A 24 -2.14 -0.06 13.10
N LEU A 25 -1.06 -0.82 13.03
CA LEU A 25 -0.99 -2.24 12.75
C LEU A 25 -0.09 -2.83 13.84
N ILE A 26 -0.71 -3.31 14.93
CA ILE A 26 -0.02 -3.62 16.18
C ILE A 26 -0.23 -5.09 16.50
N PRO A 27 0.75 -5.97 16.20
CA PRO A 27 0.68 -7.37 16.64
C PRO A 27 0.72 -7.48 18.16
N ALA A 28 0.09 -8.51 18.72
CA ALA A 28 -0.01 -8.69 20.15
C ALA A 28 1.38 -8.67 20.85
N GLY A 29 1.54 -7.76 21.82
CA GLY A 29 2.80 -7.58 22.56
C GLY A 29 3.97 -6.98 21.74
N LYS A 30 3.70 -6.39 20.57
CA LYS A 30 4.71 -5.80 19.68
C LYS A 30 4.43 -4.32 19.43
N PRO A 31 5.44 -3.54 18.98
CA PRO A 31 5.23 -2.16 18.58
C PRO A 31 4.41 -2.04 17.28
N ASN A 32 3.87 -0.86 17.04
CA ASN A 32 3.22 -0.52 15.78
C ASN A 32 4.20 -0.66 14.60
N LEU A 33 3.78 -1.35 13.55
CA LEU A 33 4.58 -1.52 12.33
C LEU A 33 4.49 -0.29 11.41
N LEU A 34 3.38 0.45 11.47
CA LEU A 34 3.16 1.61 10.60
C LEU A 34 3.94 2.83 11.08
N ALA A 35 4.37 3.66 10.14
CA ALA A 35 5.00 4.94 10.42
C ALA A 35 3.98 5.98 10.88
N ASP A 36 4.36 6.80 11.84
CA ASP A 36 3.70 8.07 12.15
C ASP A 36 4.62 9.20 11.74
N ILE A 37 4.24 9.93 10.71
CA ILE A 37 4.97 11.07 10.15
C ILE A 37 4.17 12.37 10.26
N SER A 38 3.28 12.46 11.24
CA SER A 38 2.42 13.62 11.47
C SER A 38 3.19 14.91 11.78
N HIS A 39 4.48 14.79 12.08
CA HIS A 39 5.38 15.93 12.28
C HIS A 39 5.84 16.60 10.97
N ILE A 40 5.65 15.94 9.82
CA ILE A 40 5.99 16.54 8.51
C ILE A 40 4.99 17.66 8.22
N PRO A 41 5.47 18.87 7.84
CA PRO A 41 4.58 19.97 7.49
C PRO A 41 3.62 19.59 6.36
N PRO A 42 2.38 20.09 6.39
CA PRO A 42 1.42 19.81 5.33
C PRO A 42 1.82 20.47 4.01
N ILE A 43 1.30 19.93 2.92
CA ILE A 43 1.36 20.56 1.60
C ILE A 43 0.13 21.44 1.43
N ALA A 44 0.33 22.74 1.24
CA ALA A 44 -0.75 23.65 0.89
C ALA A 44 -1.25 23.37 -0.54
N THR A 45 -2.55 23.15 -0.68
CA THR A 45 -3.21 22.93 -1.96
C THR A 45 -4.38 23.91 -2.14
N PRO A 46 -4.91 24.09 -3.35
CA PRO A 46 -6.12 24.90 -3.59
C PRO A 46 -7.36 24.40 -2.82
N TYR A 47 -7.31 23.16 -2.28
CA TYR A 47 -8.42 22.50 -1.59
C TYR A 47 -8.22 22.43 -0.07
N GLY A 48 -7.13 23.00 0.45
CA GLY A 48 -6.73 22.96 1.86
C GLY A 48 -5.38 22.26 2.07
N ASP A 49 -4.97 22.14 3.30
CA ASP A 49 -3.70 21.55 3.69
C ASP A 49 -3.76 20.01 3.67
N PHE A 50 -2.97 19.40 2.81
CA PHE A 50 -2.82 17.94 2.78
C PHE A 50 -1.77 17.50 3.82
N HIS A 51 -2.18 16.65 4.77
CA HIS A 51 -1.33 16.08 5.81
C HIS A 51 -0.89 14.66 5.47
N PHE A 52 0.41 14.39 5.43
CA PHE A 52 0.93 13.04 5.17
C PHE A 52 0.54 12.01 6.23
N ARG A 53 0.57 12.35 7.50
CA ARG A 53 0.21 11.54 8.69
C ARG A 53 0.96 10.20 8.83
N GLY A 54 1.23 9.48 7.77
CA GLY A 54 1.74 8.12 7.79
C GLY A 54 0.63 7.06 7.68
N GLY A 55 0.93 5.86 8.14
CA GLY A 55 -0.04 4.76 8.17
C GLY A 55 -0.42 4.24 6.80
N HIS A 56 -1.70 3.93 6.61
CA HIS A 56 -2.21 3.43 5.34
C HIS A 56 -3.29 4.34 4.79
N ARG A 57 -3.27 4.54 3.47
CA ARG A 57 -4.19 5.41 2.73
C ARG A 57 -4.61 4.83 1.39
N LEU A 58 -5.74 5.30 0.90
CA LEU A 58 -6.21 5.09 -0.47
C LEU A 58 -6.04 6.38 -1.28
N TRP A 59 -5.27 6.28 -2.36
CA TRP A 59 -5.20 7.30 -3.40
C TRP A 59 -5.83 6.78 -4.70
N HIS A 60 -5.92 7.64 -5.70
CA HIS A 60 -6.21 7.27 -7.08
C HIS A 60 -5.03 7.62 -7.97
N SER A 61 -4.55 6.64 -8.71
CA SER A 61 -3.48 6.76 -9.70
C SER A 61 -4.06 7.14 -11.08
N PRO A 62 -3.29 7.82 -11.97
CA PRO A 62 -1.90 8.27 -11.80
C PRO A 62 -1.73 9.42 -10.80
N GLU A 63 -0.54 9.55 -10.19
CA GLU A 63 -0.24 10.69 -9.32
C GLU A 63 -0.22 12.01 -10.09
N ALA A 64 -0.84 13.05 -9.53
CA ALA A 64 -0.83 14.39 -10.11
C ALA A 64 -1.10 15.47 -9.05
N MET A 65 -0.36 16.59 -9.12
CA MET A 65 -0.64 17.78 -8.33
C MET A 65 -1.73 18.64 -8.99
N PRO A 66 -2.69 19.19 -8.22
CA PRO A 66 -2.95 18.97 -6.79
C PRO A 66 -3.85 17.76 -6.52
N ARG A 67 -4.29 17.04 -7.54
CA ARG A 67 -5.36 16.03 -7.50
C ARG A 67 -5.12 14.91 -6.47
N SER A 68 -3.90 14.37 -6.38
CA SER A 68 -3.57 13.31 -5.44
C SER A 68 -3.41 13.81 -3.99
N TYR A 69 -3.28 15.13 -3.80
CA TYR A 69 -3.03 15.78 -2.52
C TYR A 69 -4.25 16.55 -2.00
N ILE A 70 -5.45 16.12 -2.35
CA ILE A 70 -6.68 16.65 -1.77
C ILE A 70 -6.80 16.13 -0.34
N PRO A 71 -7.13 16.99 0.65
CA PRO A 71 -7.33 16.55 2.03
C PRO A 71 -8.37 15.41 2.13
N ASP A 72 -8.06 14.39 2.92
CA ASP A 72 -8.89 13.21 3.16
C ASP A 72 -9.57 13.23 4.54
N ASP A 73 -9.77 14.41 5.05
CA ASP A 73 -10.46 14.72 6.31
C ASP A 73 -11.99 14.66 6.13
N ASP A 74 -12.70 14.64 7.26
CA ASP A 74 -14.16 14.68 7.29
C ASP A 74 -14.79 13.40 6.69
N ILE A 75 -14.74 12.34 7.47
CA ILE A 75 -15.22 11.02 7.11
C ILE A 75 -16.50 10.63 7.84
N SER A 76 -17.29 9.76 7.26
CA SER A 76 -18.32 8.97 7.94
C SER A 76 -17.77 7.59 8.32
N ILE A 77 -18.26 7.06 9.45
CA ILE A 77 -17.86 5.75 9.97
C ILE A 77 -19.12 4.90 10.14
N THR A 78 -19.09 3.70 9.58
CA THR A 78 -20.15 2.71 9.74
C THR A 78 -19.56 1.45 10.36
N ASP A 79 -20.03 1.10 11.56
CA ASP A 79 -19.59 -0.12 12.25
C ASP A 79 -20.20 -1.36 11.57
N LEU A 80 -19.40 -2.42 11.43
CA LEU A 80 -19.78 -3.73 10.94
C LEU A 80 -19.59 -4.76 12.06
N PRO A 81 -20.23 -5.95 12.00
CA PRO A 81 -20.05 -6.99 13.02
C PRO A 81 -18.60 -7.44 13.20
N ASP A 82 -17.80 -7.43 12.13
CA ASP A 82 -16.41 -7.88 12.06
C ASP A 82 -15.44 -6.78 11.61
N GLY A 83 -15.88 -5.51 11.60
CA GLY A 83 -15.06 -4.45 11.05
C GLY A 83 -15.67 -3.06 11.06
N VAL A 84 -15.25 -2.24 10.11
CA VAL A 84 -15.70 -0.85 9.98
C VAL A 84 -15.57 -0.38 8.52
N ILE A 85 -16.45 0.50 8.09
CA ILE A 85 -16.32 1.26 6.84
C ILE A 85 -15.97 2.71 7.20
N LEU A 86 -14.89 3.19 6.58
CA LEU A 86 -14.49 4.60 6.58
C LEU A 86 -14.79 5.16 5.19
N GLU A 87 -15.58 6.21 5.09
CA GLU A 87 -15.91 6.84 3.82
C GLU A 87 -15.68 8.36 3.91
N ALA A 88 -14.79 8.87 3.05
CA ALA A 88 -14.52 10.29 2.94
C ALA A 88 -15.65 11.00 2.17
N LYS A 89 -15.79 12.32 2.35
CA LYS A 89 -16.59 13.13 1.44
C LYS A 89 -16.02 13.11 0.03
N THR A 90 -16.87 13.43 -0.94
CA THR A 90 -16.45 13.61 -2.34
C THR A 90 -15.39 14.71 -2.42
N GLU A 91 -14.24 14.37 -3.01
CA GLU A 91 -13.12 15.28 -3.19
C GLU A 91 -13.50 16.48 -4.07
N PRO A 92 -13.25 17.71 -3.60
CA PRO A 92 -13.49 18.88 -4.44
C PRO A 92 -12.58 18.87 -5.65
N GLY A 93 -13.12 19.16 -6.84
CA GLY A 93 -12.38 19.22 -8.10
C GLY A 93 -12.15 17.86 -8.76
N ALA A 94 -11.74 16.83 -8.06
CA ALA A 94 -11.63 15.46 -8.59
C ALA A 94 -13.00 14.78 -8.72
N ASN A 95 -13.95 15.12 -7.85
CA ASN A 95 -15.27 14.50 -7.73
C ASN A 95 -15.19 12.98 -7.52
N ILE A 96 -14.17 12.52 -6.84
CA ILE A 96 -13.97 11.12 -6.44
C ILE A 96 -14.27 10.99 -4.96
N ARG A 97 -15.03 9.97 -4.60
CA ARG A 97 -15.27 9.60 -3.21
C ARG A 97 -14.51 8.31 -2.91
N LYS A 98 -13.80 8.32 -1.78
CA LYS A 98 -12.95 7.23 -1.32
C LYS A 98 -13.59 6.51 -0.15
N ARG A 99 -13.49 5.17 -0.15
CA ARG A 99 -13.95 4.32 0.94
C ARG A 99 -12.93 3.23 1.22
N ILE A 100 -12.69 2.98 2.51
CA ILE A 100 -11.92 1.82 2.98
C ILE A 100 -12.83 1.03 3.93
N GLU A 101 -13.06 -0.23 3.59
CA GLU A 101 -13.70 -1.19 4.48
C GLU A 101 -12.61 -2.05 5.10
N ILE A 102 -12.61 -2.15 6.44
CA ILE A 102 -11.63 -2.88 7.24
C ILE A 102 -12.34 -4.04 7.89
N ARG A 103 -11.92 -5.29 7.62
CA ARG A 103 -12.45 -6.50 8.25
C ARG A 103 -11.33 -7.24 8.95
N LEU A 104 -11.45 -7.37 10.28
CA LEU A 104 -10.49 -8.07 11.12
C LEU A 104 -10.92 -9.53 11.30
N ALA A 105 -10.06 -10.49 10.95
CA ALA A 105 -10.33 -11.91 11.19
C ALA A 105 -10.46 -12.17 12.68
N ALA A 106 -11.39 -13.05 13.06
CA ALA A 106 -11.65 -13.34 14.47
C ALA A 106 -10.57 -14.22 15.12
N ASP A 107 -9.97 -15.12 14.36
CA ASP A 107 -9.18 -16.26 14.82
C ASP A 107 -7.72 -16.29 14.38
N LYS A 108 -7.27 -15.24 13.69
CA LYS A 108 -5.89 -15.15 13.16
C LYS A 108 -5.40 -13.70 13.04
N PRO A 109 -4.08 -13.48 12.96
CA PRO A 109 -3.48 -12.16 12.76
C PRO A 109 -3.60 -11.69 11.30
N SER A 110 -4.83 -11.52 10.83
CA SER A 110 -5.12 -11.14 9.45
C SER A 110 -6.22 -10.09 9.38
N VAL A 111 -6.09 -9.15 8.44
CA VAL A 111 -7.09 -8.12 8.14
C VAL A 111 -7.28 -8.00 6.63
N THR A 112 -8.53 -7.87 6.19
CA THR A 112 -8.87 -7.60 4.80
C THR A 112 -9.30 -6.15 4.67
N LEU A 113 -8.73 -5.46 3.66
CA LEU A 113 -9.06 -4.08 3.30
C LEU A 113 -9.67 -4.06 1.91
N ILE A 114 -10.84 -3.44 1.80
CA ILE A 114 -11.50 -3.22 0.51
C ILE A 114 -11.48 -1.71 0.23
N HIS A 115 -10.67 -1.30 -0.72
CA HIS A 115 -10.51 0.07 -1.16
C HIS A 115 -11.46 0.34 -2.31
N THR A 116 -12.30 1.37 -2.23
CA THR A 116 -13.26 1.69 -3.28
C THR A 116 -13.13 3.15 -3.68
N LEU A 117 -13.04 3.40 -4.99
CA LEU A 117 -13.17 4.71 -5.61
C LEU A 117 -14.51 4.80 -6.32
N ILE A 118 -15.23 5.90 -6.11
CA ILE A 118 -16.56 6.15 -6.65
C ILE A 118 -16.51 7.47 -7.43
N ASN A 119 -16.96 7.45 -8.67
CA ASN A 119 -17.06 8.67 -9.48
C ASN A 119 -18.38 9.38 -9.18
N ASP A 120 -18.36 10.39 -8.35
CA ASP A 120 -19.53 11.25 -8.05
C ASP A 120 -19.63 12.44 -9.03
N GLY A 121 -18.74 12.52 -10.03
CA GLY A 121 -18.71 13.57 -11.03
C GLY A 121 -19.73 13.37 -12.15
N MET A 122 -19.76 14.33 -13.08
CA MET A 122 -20.67 14.33 -14.25
C MET A 122 -20.04 13.72 -15.51
N TRP A 123 -18.74 13.41 -15.47
CA TRP A 123 -17.97 12.92 -16.62
C TRP A 123 -17.33 11.57 -16.31
N GLN A 124 -17.11 10.79 -17.36
CA GLN A 124 -16.30 9.59 -17.27
C GLN A 124 -14.86 9.99 -16.87
N VAL A 125 -14.30 9.26 -15.91
CA VAL A 125 -12.89 9.36 -15.50
C VAL A 125 -12.18 8.04 -15.70
N GLU A 126 -10.86 8.07 -15.90
CA GLU A 126 -10.02 6.88 -15.93
C GLU A 126 -8.99 6.98 -14.81
N LEU A 127 -9.00 6.01 -13.91
CA LEU A 127 -8.14 6.00 -12.71
C LEU A 127 -7.98 4.58 -12.16
N ALA A 128 -7.06 4.42 -11.22
CA ALA A 128 -6.85 3.15 -10.52
C ALA A 128 -6.82 3.36 -8.99
N PRO A 129 -7.46 2.49 -8.19
CA PRO A 129 -7.21 2.45 -6.76
C PRO A 129 -5.73 2.20 -6.46
N TRP A 130 -5.16 3.02 -5.59
CA TRP A 130 -3.75 2.96 -5.20
C TRP A 130 -3.66 2.91 -3.67
N ALA A 131 -3.33 1.72 -3.16
CA ALA A 131 -3.30 1.41 -1.73
C ALA A 131 -1.86 1.49 -1.21
N ILE A 132 -1.58 2.51 -0.39
CA ILE A 132 -0.24 2.87 0.07
C ILE A 132 -0.12 2.58 1.56
N THR A 133 0.82 1.72 1.94
CA THR A 133 1.10 1.38 3.34
C THR A 133 2.50 1.84 3.73
N GLN A 134 2.58 2.78 4.69
CA GLN A 134 3.83 3.37 5.17
C GLN A 134 4.27 2.69 6.46
N PHE A 135 5.47 2.11 6.47
CA PHE A 135 6.07 1.44 7.61
C PHE A 135 7.19 2.29 8.20
N ARG A 136 7.43 2.12 9.51
CA ARG A 136 8.64 2.61 10.16
C ARG A 136 9.88 1.99 9.52
N LEU A 137 10.98 2.72 9.52
CA LEU A 137 12.27 2.26 9.00
C LEU A 137 12.88 1.14 9.89
N GLY A 138 13.99 0.58 9.44
CA GLY A 138 14.80 -0.40 10.15
C GLY A 138 14.55 -1.85 9.74
N GLY A 139 13.62 -2.10 8.82
CA GLY A 139 13.31 -3.43 8.30
C GLY A 139 13.84 -3.66 6.89
N THR A 140 13.33 -4.72 6.26
CA THR A 140 13.63 -5.08 4.88
C THR A 140 12.33 -5.32 4.11
N ALA A 141 12.14 -4.62 3.00
CA ALA A 141 11.08 -4.90 2.04
C ALA A 141 11.48 -6.08 1.16
N ILE A 142 10.50 -6.90 0.83
CA ILE A 142 10.64 -8.10 0.00
C ILE A 142 9.68 -7.98 -1.16
N LEU A 143 10.24 -7.84 -2.35
CA LEU A 143 9.52 -7.62 -3.59
C LEU A 143 9.72 -8.87 -4.45
N PRO A 144 8.73 -9.79 -4.54
CA PRO A 144 8.87 -11.01 -5.33
C PRO A 144 8.92 -10.68 -6.82
N MET A 145 9.88 -11.27 -7.50
CA MET A 145 10.08 -11.10 -8.94
C MET A 145 9.52 -12.32 -9.70
N PRO A 146 8.98 -12.12 -10.90
CA PRO A 146 8.59 -13.24 -11.75
C PRO A 146 9.76 -14.18 -11.98
N VAL A 147 9.52 -15.49 -11.80
CA VAL A 147 10.47 -16.57 -12.10
C VAL A 147 9.95 -17.43 -13.24
N GLY A 148 10.86 -18.10 -13.95
CA GLY A 148 10.52 -18.92 -15.11
C GLY A 148 10.43 -18.13 -16.42
N ASN A 149 10.03 -18.80 -17.48
CA ASN A 149 9.98 -18.26 -18.83
C ASN A 149 8.62 -17.61 -19.12
N ALA A 150 8.64 -16.47 -19.81
CA ALA A 150 7.42 -15.82 -20.30
C ALA A 150 6.79 -16.55 -21.51
N ASP A 151 7.62 -17.33 -22.25
CA ASP A 151 7.20 -18.16 -23.37
C ASP A 151 7.89 -19.53 -23.32
N ALA A 152 7.39 -20.50 -24.08
CA ALA A 152 7.92 -21.86 -24.06
C ALA A 152 9.39 -21.99 -24.51
N ALA A 153 9.87 -21.06 -25.33
CA ALA A 153 11.24 -21.03 -25.82
C ALA A 153 12.20 -20.22 -24.92
N GLY A 154 11.69 -19.48 -23.93
CA GLY A 154 12.48 -18.64 -23.04
C GLY A 154 13.10 -17.42 -23.74
N LEU A 155 12.52 -16.94 -24.82
CA LEU A 155 13.04 -15.83 -25.61
C LEU A 155 12.49 -14.47 -25.22
N LEU A 156 11.34 -14.43 -24.53
CA LEU A 156 10.70 -13.19 -24.11
C LEU A 156 11.11 -12.82 -22.70
N HIS A 157 11.21 -11.50 -22.45
CA HIS A 157 11.47 -10.97 -21.11
C HIS A 157 10.29 -11.24 -20.18
N ASN A 158 10.58 -11.56 -18.93
CA ASN A 158 9.58 -11.75 -17.88
C ASN A 158 9.69 -10.74 -16.72
N ARG A 159 10.69 -9.86 -16.76
CA ARG A 159 10.95 -8.87 -15.72
C ARG A 159 11.09 -7.50 -16.36
N GLN A 160 10.34 -6.55 -15.82
CA GLN A 160 10.44 -5.14 -16.16
C GLN A 160 10.35 -4.34 -14.87
N VAL A 161 11.18 -3.32 -14.71
CA VAL A 161 11.13 -2.42 -13.56
C VAL A 161 11.06 -0.97 -14.05
N SER A 162 10.26 -0.16 -13.37
CA SER A 162 10.20 1.29 -13.52
C SER A 162 10.94 1.95 -12.37
N LEU A 163 11.81 2.91 -12.69
CA LEU A 163 12.56 3.70 -11.72
C LEU A 163 12.21 5.17 -11.88
N TRP A 164 12.00 5.86 -10.77
CA TRP A 164 11.70 7.29 -10.76
C TRP A 164 12.98 8.12 -10.94
N PRO A 165 12.88 9.38 -11.43
CA PRO A 165 14.05 10.20 -11.78
C PRO A 165 15.04 10.45 -10.64
N TYR A 166 14.59 10.39 -9.40
CA TYR A 166 15.44 10.54 -8.20
C TYR A 166 16.07 9.24 -7.72
N THR A 167 15.65 8.07 -8.25
CA THR A 167 16.15 6.75 -7.87
C THR A 167 17.56 6.53 -8.40
N ARG A 168 18.50 6.19 -7.53
CA ARG A 168 19.85 5.77 -7.91
C ARG A 168 19.88 4.27 -8.17
N ILE A 169 20.34 3.87 -9.36
CA ILE A 169 20.39 2.44 -9.75
C ILE A 169 21.33 1.64 -8.83
N ASN A 170 22.41 2.26 -8.38
CA ASN A 170 23.41 1.65 -7.49
C ASN A 170 23.19 1.98 -6.02
N ASP A 171 21.93 2.14 -5.58
CA ASP A 171 21.60 2.38 -4.18
C ASP A 171 22.06 1.20 -3.32
N SER A 172 22.82 1.47 -2.27
CA SER A 172 23.40 0.43 -1.40
C SER A 172 22.39 -0.35 -0.56
N ARG A 173 21.16 0.16 -0.47
CA ARG A 173 20.05 -0.51 0.24
C ARG A 173 19.41 -1.63 -0.57
N VAL A 174 19.63 -1.67 -1.90
CA VAL A 174 19.03 -2.67 -2.79
C VAL A 174 19.92 -3.89 -2.90
N LYS A 175 19.33 -5.07 -2.74
CA LYS A 175 19.93 -6.36 -3.13
C LYS A 175 19.03 -7.03 -4.15
N TRP A 176 19.56 -7.22 -5.35
CA TRP A 176 18.91 -7.98 -6.41
C TRP A 176 19.20 -9.47 -6.22
N ASP A 177 18.16 -10.27 -6.25
CA ASP A 177 18.20 -11.74 -6.23
C ASP A 177 17.33 -12.27 -7.37
N ASP A 178 17.48 -13.53 -7.77
CA ASP A 178 16.70 -14.09 -8.87
C ASP A 178 15.21 -14.22 -8.56
N GLN A 179 14.84 -14.31 -7.31
CA GLN A 179 13.45 -14.47 -6.85
C GLN A 179 12.88 -13.19 -6.23
N PHE A 180 13.74 -12.30 -5.70
CA PHE A 180 13.32 -11.12 -4.96
C PHE A 180 14.19 -9.90 -5.28
N VAL A 181 13.62 -8.73 -5.15
CA VAL A 181 14.37 -7.53 -4.82
C VAL A 181 14.20 -7.30 -3.33
N LEU A 182 15.31 -7.33 -2.58
CA LEU A 182 15.33 -7.02 -1.16
C LEU A 182 15.80 -5.58 -0.98
N PHE A 183 15.07 -4.81 -0.18
CA PHE A 183 15.41 -3.41 0.07
C PHE A 183 15.50 -3.14 1.57
N LYS A 184 16.67 -2.75 2.04
CA LYS A 184 16.90 -2.39 3.43
C LYS A 184 16.37 -0.97 3.71
N ALA A 185 15.41 -0.83 4.58
CA ALA A 185 14.76 0.43 4.90
C ALA A 185 15.61 1.28 5.87
N ASP A 186 16.80 1.67 5.44
CA ASP A 186 17.66 2.62 6.14
C ASP A 186 17.31 4.05 5.73
N ALA A 187 17.37 4.99 6.68
CA ALA A 187 17.15 6.41 6.43
C ALA A 187 18.22 6.96 5.46
N MET A 188 17.83 7.36 4.27
CA MET A 188 18.76 7.87 3.25
C MET A 188 18.05 8.76 2.23
N LEU A 189 18.78 9.78 1.75
CA LEU A 189 18.39 10.64 0.62
C LEU A 189 19.47 10.60 -0.48
N PRO A 190 19.10 10.77 -1.76
CA PRO A 190 17.74 10.90 -2.26
C PRO A 190 16.92 9.63 -2.00
N PRO A 191 15.59 9.72 -2.06
CA PRO A 191 14.75 8.53 -1.88
C PRO A 191 14.94 7.55 -3.05
N PHE A 192 14.51 6.32 -2.81
CA PHE A 192 14.47 5.26 -3.82
C PHE A 192 13.01 4.87 -4.09
N LYS A 193 12.63 4.76 -5.36
CA LYS A 193 11.33 4.20 -5.76
C LYS A 193 11.52 3.24 -6.92
N ILE A 194 10.83 2.10 -6.84
CA ILE A 194 10.75 1.06 -7.86
C ILE A 194 9.31 0.63 -8.03
N GLY A 195 8.90 0.40 -9.28
CA GLY A 195 7.63 -0.22 -9.61
C GLY A 195 7.81 -1.34 -10.62
N TYR A 196 6.91 -2.31 -10.63
CA TYR A 196 6.94 -3.42 -11.56
C TYR A 196 5.59 -4.13 -11.63
N PHE A 197 5.40 -4.99 -12.64
CA PHE A 197 4.27 -5.89 -12.67
C PHE A 197 4.58 -7.15 -11.83
N ASN A 198 3.98 -7.21 -10.66
CA ASN A 198 4.09 -8.31 -9.73
C ASN A 198 3.06 -9.40 -10.06
N SER A 199 3.50 -10.47 -10.71
CA SER A 199 2.64 -11.59 -11.08
C SER A 199 2.32 -12.54 -9.93
N THR A 200 2.97 -12.38 -8.77
CA THR A 200 2.75 -13.23 -7.60
C THR A 200 1.68 -12.68 -6.65
N GLY A 201 1.32 -11.40 -6.79
CA GLY A 201 0.24 -10.76 -6.06
C GLY A 201 0.51 -10.52 -4.57
N TRP A 202 1.78 -10.38 -4.16
CA TRP A 202 2.10 -10.05 -2.79
C TRP A 202 3.36 -9.19 -2.65
N LEU A 203 3.42 -8.44 -1.55
CA LEU A 203 4.58 -7.69 -1.07
C LEU A 203 4.75 -7.97 0.43
N ALA A 204 5.97 -7.90 0.94
CA ALA A 204 6.21 -8.10 2.36
C ALA A 204 7.22 -7.12 2.96
N TYR A 205 7.12 -6.89 4.27
CA TYR A 205 8.05 -6.12 5.06
C TYR A 205 8.41 -6.87 6.33
N TRP A 206 9.69 -7.14 6.53
CA TRP A 206 10.21 -7.77 7.72
C TRP A 206 10.90 -6.75 8.62
N VAL A 207 10.52 -6.71 9.89
CA VAL A 207 11.12 -5.81 10.89
C VAL A 207 10.96 -6.43 12.29
N ASP A 208 12.05 -6.45 13.07
CA ASP A 208 12.06 -6.94 14.46
C ASP A 208 11.48 -8.34 14.64
N GLY A 209 11.80 -9.26 13.74
CA GLY A 209 11.31 -10.65 13.77
C GLY A 209 9.83 -10.80 13.42
N ILE A 210 9.23 -9.79 12.81
CA ILE A 210 7.84 -9.78 12.35
C ILE A 210 7.83 -9.60 10.84
N LEU A 211 7.13 -10.48 10.14
CA LEU A 211 6.84 -10.35 8.73
C LEU A 211 5.40 -9.88 8.53
N PHE A 212 5.24 -8.71 7.96
CA PHE A 212 4.02 -8.26 7.33
C PHE A 212 4.01 -8.75 5.88
N ARG A 213 2.91 -9.34 5.44
CA ARG A 213 2.66 -9.67 4.03
C ARG A 213 1.32 -9.09 3.61
N LYS A 214 1.31 -8.30 2.54
CA LYS A 214 0.06 -7.94 1.86
C LYS A 214 -0.08 -8.77 0.60
N THR A 215 -1.27 -9.30 0.36
CA THR A 215 -1.66 -9.97 -0.87
C THR A 215 -2.76 -9.15 -1.57
N PHE A 216 -2.76 -9.19 -2.90
CA PHE A 216 -3.74 -8.48 -3.73
C PHE A 216 -3.98 -9.23 -5.04
N ASP A 217 -5.12 -8.97 -5.67
CA ASP A 217 -5.50 -9.63 -6.92
C ASP A 217 -4.58 -9.21 -8.07
N VAL A 218 -4.11 -10.18 -8.84
CA VAL A 218 -3.33 -9.96 -10.06
C VAL A 218 -4.25 -10.04 -11.27
N LEU A 219 -4.54 -8.90 -11.87
CA LEU A 219 -5.39 -8.79 -13.05
C LEU A 219 -4.52 -8.63 -14.31
N ALA A 220 -3.86 -9.73 -14.70
CA ALA A 220 -2.97 -9.75 -15.86
C ALA A 220 -3.72 -9.38 -17.16
N GLY A 221 -3.02 -8.68 -18.05
CA GLY A 221 -3.56 -8.25 -19.34
C GLY A 221 -4.42 -6.98 -19.30
N LEU A 222 -4.70 -6.44 -18.10
CA LEU A 222 -5.31 -5.13 -17.97
C LEU A 222 -4.23 -4.05 -17.79
N PRO A 223 -4.44 -2.84 -18.33
CA PRO A 223 -3.46 -1.75 -18.21
C PRO A 223 -3.38 -1.25 -16.77
N HIS A 224 -2.15 -1.08 -16.27
CA HIS A 224 -1.87 -0.43 -14.99
C HIS A 224 -1.14 0.90 -15.22
N PRO A 225 -1.16 1.83 -14.27
CA PRO A 225 -0.37 3.07 -14.37
C PRO A 225 1.14 2.78 -14.32
N ASP A 226 1.96 3.83 -14.44
CA ASP A 226 3.40 3.84 -14.18
C ASP A 226 4.18 2.74 -14.94
N ASN A 227 3.95 2.65 -16.27
CA ASN A 227 4.49 1.61 -17.15
C ASN A 227 4.03 0.19 -16.77
N ASN A 228 2.75 0.04 -16.49
CA ASN A 228 2.12 -1.23 -16.14
C ASN A 228 2.55 -1.80 -14.78
N CYS A 229 2.77 -0.95 -13.78
CA CYS A 229 3.07 -1.36 -12.41
C CYS A 229 1.79 -1.64 -11.62
N ASN A 230 1.69 -2.84 -11.02
CA ASN A 230 0.66 -3.16 -10.03
C ASN A 230 1.22 -3.22 -8.60
N ALA A 231 2.53 -3.10 -8.46
CA ALA A 231 3.25 -3.06 -7.19
C ALA A 231 4.39 -2.05 -7.25
N GLU A 232 4.52 -1.24 -6.18
CA GLU A 232 5.57 -0.24 -6.06
C GLU A 232 6.12 -0.23 -4.63
N MET A 233 7.34 0.27 -4.49
CA MET A 233 7.98 0.51 -3.21
C MET A 233 8.71 1.85 -3.26
N TYR A 234 8.49 2.68 -2.24
CA TYR A 234 9.22 3.93 -2.00
C TYR A 234 9.92 3.88 -0.65
N CYS A 235 11.12 4.42 -0.55
CA CYS A 235 11.79 4.61 0.74
C CYS A 235 12.62 5.89 0.75
N GLY A 236 12.31 6.76 1.70
CA GLY A 236 13.06 7.98 2.00
C GLY A 236 13.84 7.85 3.31
N ASP A 237 13.97 8.98 4.01
CA ASP A 237 14.65 9.10 5.29
C ASP A 237 13.71 9.00 6.50
N GLN A 238 12.39 8.95 6.28
CA GLN A 238 11.38 8.94 7.35
C GLN A 238 10.57 7.63 7.40
N PHE A 239 10.32 7.00 6.25
CA PHE A 239 9.45 5.84 6.11
C PHE A 239 9.77 5.05 4.85
N ILE A 240 9.22 3.84 4.78
CA ILE A 240 9.15 3.02 3.58
C ILE A 240 7.68 2.74 3.23
N GLU A 241 7.34 2.74 1.95
CA GLU A 241 6.02 2.40 1.43
C GLU A 241 6.05 1.05 0.70
N LEU A 242 5.02 0.23 0.93
CA LEU A 242 4.63 -0.86 0.05
C LEU A 242 3.27 -0.51 -0.54
N GLU A 243 3.21 -0.50 -1.86
CA GLU A 243 2.08 0.01 -2.61
C GLU A 243 1.53 -1.06 -3.53
N SER A 244 0.21 -1.24 -3.58
CA SER A 244 -0.46 -2.04 -4.59
C SER A 244 -1.39 -1.15 -5.41
N VAL A 245 -1.43 -1.39 -6.72
CA VAL A 245 -2.17 -0.56 -7.67
C VAL A 245 -3.07 -1.45 -8.52
N ALA A 246 -4.36 -1.15 -8.52
CA ALA A 246 -5.32 -1.83 -9.39
C ALA A 246 -5.16 -1.39 -10.86
N PRO A 247 -5.80 -2.08 -11.82
CA PRO A 247 -5.82 -1.65 -13.20
C PRO A 247 -6.51 -0.29 -13.39
N LEU A 248 -6.06 0.45 -14.39
CA LEU A 248 -6.76 1.64 -14.89
C LEU A 248 -8.17 1.27 -15.33
N THR A 249 -9.14 1.91 -14.72
CA THR A 249 -10.57 1.62 -14.95
C THR A 249 -11.31 2.88 -15.37
N LYS A 250 -12.10 2.76 -16.43
CA LYS A 250 -13.00 3.84 -16.87
C LYS A 250 -14.28 3.79 -16.05
N LEU A 251 -14.51 4.81 -15.24
CA LEU A 251 -15.69 4.95 -14.40
C LEU A 251 -16.66 5.97 -15.00
N LEU A 252 -17.84 5.54 -15.35
CA LEU A 252 -18.96 6.42 -15.67
C LEU A 252 -19.44 7.13 -14.40
N PRO A 253 -20.19 8.25 -14.50
CA PRO A 253 -20.86 8.87 -13.35
C PRO A 253 -21.65 7.86 -12.51
N GLY A 254 -21.43 7.86 -11.21
CA GLY A 254 -22.02 6.93 -10.25
C GLY A 254 -21.37 5.53 -10.20
N ALA A 255 -20.46 5.20 -11.10
CA ALA A 255 -19.75 3.91 -11.09
C ALA A 255 -18.63 3.89 -10.05
N SER A 256 -18.24 2.68 -9.64
CA SER A 256 -17.15 2.45 -8.69
C SER A 256 -16.22 1.33 -9.15
N VAL A 257 -15.00 1.34 -8.60
CA VAL A 257 -14.01 0.27 -8.71
C VAL A 257 -13.45 -0.04 -7.33
N SER A 258 -13.23 -1.32 -7.05
CA SER A 258 -12.64 -1.76 -5.78
C SER A 258 -11.33 -2.51 -6.00
N HIS A 259 -10.45 -2.41 -4.99
CA HIS A 259 -9.19 -3.12 -4.89
C HIS A 259 -9.07 -3.72 -3.49
N THR A 260 -8.81 -5.01 -3.40
CA THR A 260 -8.76 -5.73 -2.12
C THR A 260 -7.33 -6.10 -1.79
N GLU A 261 -6.95 -5.83 -0.53
CA GLU A 261 -5.72 -6.33 0.08
C GLU A 261 -6.08 -7.21 1.28
N THR A 262 -5.33 -8.30 1.46
CA THR A 262 -5.29 -9.04 2.73
C THR A 262 -3.90 -8.86 3.34
N TRP A 263 -3.86 -8.46 4.60
CA TRP A 263 -2.64 -8.32 5.38
C TRP A 263 -2.54 -9.47 6.37
N ASP A 264 -1.45 -10.21 6.32
CA ASP A 264 -1.12 -11.28 7.26
C ASP A 264 0.13 -10.91 8.06
N ILE A 265 0.14 -11.25 9.34
CA ILE A 265 1.28 -11.04 10.24
C ILE A 265 1.83 -12.38 10.68
N LEU A 266 3.12 -12.60 10.44
CA LEU A 266 3.86 -13.75 10.94
C LEU A 266 4.93 -13.26 11.92
N ALA A 267 4.95 -13.82 13.11
CA ALA A 267 5.93 -13.47 14.16
C ALA A 267 6.89 -14.61 14.44
N GLY A 268 8.03 -14.32 15.08
CA GLY A 268 9.04 -15.32 15.46
C GLY A 268 10.02 -15.67 14.34
N LEU A 269 10.21 -14.77 13.38
CA LEU A 269 11.14 -14.94 12.26
C LEU A 269 12.47 -14.23 12.58
N ASP A 270 13.44 -14.97 13.13
CA ASP A 270 14.66 -14.41 13.70
C ASP A 270 15.69 -13.93 12.66
N SER A 271 15.60 -14.34 11.38
CA SER A 271 16.52 -13.92 10.32
C SER A 271 15.92 -13.86 8.91
N LEU A 272 16.55 -13.08 8.03
CA LEU A 272 16.40 -13.07 6.58
C LEU A 272 17.62 -13.77 5.96
N PRO A 273 17.51 -14.49 4.81
CA PRO A 273 16.38 -14.67 3.89
C PRO A 273 15.71 -16.05 3.92
N GLU A 274 16.30 -17.07 4.60
CA GLU A 274 15.85 -18.45 4.45
C GLU A 274 14.49 -18.71 5.13
N GLU A 275 14.30 -18.20 6.34
CA GLU A 275 13.04 -18.33 7.07
C GLU A 275 11.87 -17.65 6.35
N ILE A 276 12.13 -16.51 5.68
CA ILE A 276 11.13 -15.85 4.86
C ILE A 276 10.73 -16.69 3.66
N ARG A 277 11.67 -17.34 3.00
CA ARG A 277 11.38 -18.27 1.89
C ARG A 277 10.49 -19.42 2.34
N GLN A 278 10.75 -20.00 3.52
CA GLN A 278 9.94 -21.06 4.11
C GLN A 278 8.54 -20.55 4.52
N ALA A 279 8.46 -19.42 5.21
CA ALA A 279 7.19 -18.83 5.64
C ALA A 279 6.29 -18.38 4.47
N LEU A 280 6.87 -18.02 3.33
CA LEU A 280 6.13 -17.61 2.13
C LEU A 280 5.77 -18.78 1.21
N SER A 281 6.35 -19.97 1.43
CA SER A 281 6.03 -21.19 0.68
C SER A 281 4.93 -22.03 1.34
N ALA A 282 4.58 -21.72 2.57
CA ALA A 282 3.51 -22.35 3.36
C ALA A 282 2.18 -21.60 3.17
#